data_c2a9d6c8f6dde2e705add83f1dbe9bf2
#
_entry.id   c2a9d6c8f6dde2e705add83f1dbe9bf2
#
_cell.length_a   1.000
_cell.length_b   1.000
_cell.length_c   1.000
_cell.angle_alpha   90.00
_cell.angle_beta   90.00
_cell.angle_gamma   90.00
#
_symmetry.space_group_name_H-M   'P 1'
#
loop_
_entity.id
_entity.type
_entity.pdbx_description
1 polymer ?
#
loop_
_entity_poly.entity_id
_entity_poly.type
_entity_poly.pdbx_seq_one_letter_code
_entity_poly.pdbx_strand_id
1 'polypeptide(L)'
;NDEQVNFAKSFGNLEFDLSPISNVRNDGSIRDANDDDIVKSLKGNMEWHHDSTYMPIQAKGAVFTAHLVPSNGGETGWVDMRAAYNELSPSMKEKLSGLSAYHSYEWSQKERFGHKDPKVSEFNSYGFDIDPKPLRPIVKTHSETGEKCLTIGRHINKIPGMTDLEAQTLARELEEFACSSEDRVFHHKWSVGDAVIWDNRCLMHQ
;
A
#
# COMPACT_ATOMS: atom_id res chain seq x y z
N ASN A 1 -3.46 -6.06 -22.43
CA ASN A 1 -2.95 -4.84 -21.75
C ASN A 1 -3.75 -3.60 -22.13
N ASP A 2 -4.11 -3.39 -23.41
CA ASP A 2 -4.87 -2.21 -23.84
C ASP A 2 -6.28 -2.16 -23.24
N GLU A 3 -6.92 -3.32 -23.10
CA GLU A 3 -8.24 -3.43 -22.47
C GLU A 3 -8.17 -3.05 -20.98
N GLN A 4 -7.15 -3.51 -20.25
CA GLN A 4 -6.93 -3.14 -18.86
C GLN A 4 -6.70 -1.64 -18.71
N VAL A 5 -5.84 -1.06 -19.55
CA VAL A 5 -5.55 0.38 -19.56
C VAL A 5 -6.81 1.20 -19.87
N ASN A 6 -7.58 0.80 -20.89
CA ASN A 6 -8.81 1.47 -21.25
C ASN A 6 -9.88 1.36 -20.15
N PHE A 7 -9.98 0.19 -19.50
CA PHE A 7 -10.89 0.01 -18.37
C PHE A 7 -10.49 0.90 -17.20
N ALA A 8 -9.20 0.93 -16.83
CA ALA A 8 -8.70 1.75 -15.73
C ALA A 8 -8.93 3.27 -15.99
N LYS A 9 -8.80 3.73 -17.23
CA LYS A 9 -9.08 5.14 -17.63
C LYS A 9 -10.53 5.56 -17.38
N SER A 10 -11.48 4.61 -17.26
CA SER A 10 -12.88 4.92 -16.93
C SER A 10 -13.03 5.49 -15.50
N PHE A 11 -12.04 5.29 -14.62
CA PHE A 11 -12.06 5.73 -13.22
C PHE A 11 -11.27 7.02 -12.99
N GLY A 12 -10.53 7.50 -13.98
CA GLY A 12 -9.74 8.74 -13.92
C GLY A 12 -8.44 8.67 -14.71
N ASN A 13 -7.61 9.69 -14.53
CA ASN A 13 -6.28 9.71 -15.12
C ASN A 13 -5.40 8.63 -14.50
N LEU A 14 -4.62 7.96 -15.32
CA LEU A 14 -3.67 6.96 -14.84
C LEU A 14 -2.39 7.64 -14.35
N GLU A 15 -1.85 7.11 -13.27
CA GLU A 15 -0.52 7.44 -12.78
C GLU A 15 0.55 6.73 -13.64
N PHE A 16 0.26 5.49 -14.01
CA PHE A 16 1.02 4.69 -14.97
C PHE A 16 0.08 4.01 -15.96
N ASP A 17 0.49 3.80 -17.18
CA ASP A 17 -0.26 2.95 -18.11
C ASP A 17 -0.23 1.49 -17.62
N LEU A 18 0.96 0.99 -17.29
CA LEU A 18 1.16 -0.35 -16.71
C LEU A 18 2.38 -0.35 -15.79
N SER A 19 2.23 -1.01 -14.65
CA SER A 19 3.33 -1.28 -13.72
C SER A 19 3.42 -2.78 -13.45
N PRO A 20 4.41 -3.49 -14.01
CA PRO A 20 4.53 -4.93 -13.81
C PRO A 20 5.00 -5.24 -12.39
N ILE A 21 4.29 -6.14 -11.72
CA ILE A 21 4.72 -6.75 -10.45
C ILE A 21 5.15 -8.17 -10.78
N SER A 22 6.45 -8.39 -10.95
CA SER A 22 6.97 -9.67 -11.40
C SER A 22 8.43 -9.89 -10.99
N ASN A 23 8.73 -11.11 -10.56
CA ASN A 23 10.10 -11.60 -10.42
C ASN A 23 10.63 -12.29 -11.67
N VAL A 24 9.91 -12.22 -12.79
CA VAL A 24 10.32 -12.78 -14.09
C VAL A 24 10.84 -11.65 -14.97
N ARG A 25 12.03 -11.86 -15.58
CA ARG A 25 12.62 -10.92 -16.54
C ARG A 25 11.98 -11.08 -17.92
N ASN A 26 12.22 -10.11 -18.78
CA ASN A 26 11.70 -10.12 -20.15
C ASN A 26 12.19 -11.31 -20.99
N ASP A 27 13.35 -11.89 -20.65
CA ASP A 27 13.90 -13.10 -21.29
C ASP A 27 13.34 -14.41 -20.72
N GLY A 28 12.41 -14.33 -19.76
CA GLY A 28 11.79 -15.47 -19.07
C GLY A 28 12.59 -16.01 -17.88
N SER A 29 13.79 -15.49 -17.60
CA SER A 29 14.56 -15.90 -16.43
C SER A 29 13.95 -15.36 -15.14
N ILE A 30 14.08 -16.13 -14.05
CA ILE A 30 13.61 -15.71 -12.71
C ILE A 30 14.71 -14.90 -12.04
N ARG A 31 14.31 -13.79 -11.43
CA ARG A 31 15.20 -12.93 -10.62
C ARG A 31 15.62 -13.64 -9.35
N ASP A 32 16.85 -13.40 -8.91
CA ASP A 32 17.33 -13.97 -7.64
C ASP A 32 16.55 -13.42 -6.46
N ALA A 33 16.04 -14.31 -5.61
CA ALA A 33 15.17 -13.95 -4.48
C ALA A 33 15.91 -13.19 -3.35
N ASN A 34 17.22 -13.27 -3.29
CA ASN A 34 18.03 -12.74 -2.19
C ASN A 34 18.85 -11.52 -2.59
N ASP A 35 19.22 -11.41 -3.88
CA ASP A 35 20.20 -10.40 -4.30
C ASP A 35 19.65 -9.39 -5.32
N ASP A 36 18.56 -9.72 -6.04
CA ASP A 36 17.97 -8.79 -7.01
C ASP A 36 17.19 -7.65 -6.32
N ASP A 37 17.56 -6.41 -6.64
CA ASP A 37 16.97 -5.21 -6.01
C ASP A 37 15.46 -5.05 -6.30
N ILE A 38 14.99 -5.50 -7.45
CA ILE A 38 13.55 -5.47 -7.77
C ILE A 38 12.79 -6.45 -6.87
N VAL A 39 13.34 -7.65 -6.64
CA VAL A 39 12.70 -8.62 -5.73
C VAL A 39 12.71 -8.12 -4.30
N LYS A 40 13.80 -7.49 -3.85
CA LYS A 40 13.84 -6.84 -2.53
C LYS A 40 12.75 -5.79 -2.40
N SER A 41 12.56 -4.97 -3.44
CA SER A 41 11.48 -3.98 -3.47
C SER A 41 10.10 -4.63 -3.42
N LEU A 42 9.87 -5.68 -4.21
CA LEU A 42 8.60 -6.42 -4.22
C LEU A 42 8.27 -7.04 -2.87
N LYS A 43 9.27 -7.47 -2.09
CA LYS A 43 9.05 -7.92 -0.70
C LYS A 43 8.37 -6.87 0.16
N GLY A 44 8.60 -5.61 -0.11
CA GLY A 44 7.90 -4.51 0.55
C GLY A 44 6.40 -4.52 0.32
N ASN A 45 5.93 -5.00 -0.81
CA ASN A 45 4.50 -5.08 -1.11
C ASN A 45 3.77 -6.20 -0.33
N MET A 46 4.54 -7.08 0.33
CA MET A 46 3.98 -8.10 1.22
C MET A 46 3.59 -7.54 2.61
N GLU A 47 3.84 -6.26 2.88
CA GLU A 47 3.36 -5.59 4.09
C GLU A 47 2.11 -4.76 3.78
N TRP A 48 1.20 -4.69 4.75
CA TRP A 48 -0.05 -3.96 4.61
C TRP A 48 0.16 -2.47 4.30
N HIS A 49 -0.44 -1.98 3.21
CA HIS A 49 -0.29 -0.61 2.76
C HIS A 49 -1.48 -0.13 1.92
N HIS A 50 -1.61 1.18 1.81
CA HIS A 50 -2.33 1.84 0.73
C HIS A 50 -1.31 2.31 -0.31
N ASP A 51 -1.64 2.17 -1.58
CA ASP A 51 -0.80 2.69 -2.66
C ASP A 51 -0.70 4.21 -2.62
N SER A 52 0.46 4.71 -3.01
CA SER A 52 0.75 6.13 -3.30
C SER A 52 0.40 7.11 -2.18
N THR A 53 0.27 6.65 -0.92
CA THR A 53 0.06 7.59 0.20
C THR A 53 1.25 8.52 0.42
N TYR A 54 2.41 8.13 -0.07
CA TYR A 54 3.66 8.89 -0.05
C TYR A 54 3.80 9.86 -1.23
N MET A 55 2.89 9.84 -2.20
CA MET A 55 2.86 10.76 -3.34
C MET A 55 2.03 12.01 -3.02
N PRO A 56 2.28 13.16 -3.65
CA PRO A 56 1.45 14.35 -3.47
C PRO A 56 -0.04 14.09 -3.71
N ILE A 57 -0.36 13.31 -4.73
CA ILE A 57 -1.72 12.83 -5.05
C ILE A 57 -1.74 11.33 -4.81
N GLN A 58 -2.61 10.89 -3.89
CA GLN A 58 -2.82 9.46 -3.63
C GLN A 58 -3.63 8.83 -4.76
N ALA A 59 -3.25 7.63 -5.19
CA ALA A 59 -4.03 6.84 -6.11
C ALA A 59 -5.45 6.55 -5.55
N LYS A 60 -6.47 6.76 -6.38
CA LYS A 60 -7.88 6.50 -6.05
C LYS A 60 -8.16 5.01 -5.95
N GLY A 61 -7.55 4.22 -6.81
CA GLY A 61 -7.71 2.78 -6.90
C GLY A 61 -6.70 2.19 -7.86
N ALA A 62 -6.73 0.89 -8.02
CA ALA A 62 -5.93 0.19 -9.02
C ALA A 62 -6.72 -0.93 -9.68
N VAL A 63 -6.30 -1.28 -10.89
CA VAL A 63 -6.78 -2.44 -11.64
C VAL A 63 -5.60 -3.38 -11.79
N PHE A 64 -5.70 -4.56 -11.19
CA PHE A 64 -4.65 -5.57 -11.19
C PHE A 64 -5.12 -6.79 -11.98
N THR A 65 -4.29 -7.27 -12.89
CA THR A 65 -4.60 -8.45 -13.72
C THR A 65 -3.48 -9.49 -13.59
N ALA A 66 -3.87 -10.76 -13.48
CA ALA A 66 -2.95 -11.89 -13.36
C ALA A 66 -2.61 -12.49 -14.72
N HIS A 67 -1.35 -12.34 -15.16
CA HIS A 67 -0.84 -12.94 -16.39
C HIS A 67 -0.04 -14.22 -16.11
N LEU A 68 0.64 -14.29 -14.98
CA LEU A 68 1.39 -15.43 -14.50
C LEU A 68 1.17 -15.58 -13.01
N VAL A 69 0.83 -16.78 -12.57
CA VAL A 69 0.48 -17.06 -11.17
C VAL A 69 1.36 -18.18 -10.65
N PRO A 70 1.95 -18.07 -9.44
CA PRO A 70 2.72 -19.16 -8.85
C PRO A 70 1.79 -20.34 -8.50
N SER A 71 2.37 -21.55 -8.45
CA SER A 71 1.61 -22.75 -8.07
C SER A 71 1.13 -22.76 -6.62
N ASN A 72 1.84 -22.04 -5.74
CA ASN A 72 1.51 -21.89 -4.32
C ASN A 72 1.82 -20.47 -3.85
N GLY A 73 0.98 -19.94 -2.97
CA GLY A 73 1.13 -18.58 -2.45
C GLY A 73 0.82 -17.51 -3.50
N GLY A 74 1.18 -16.27 -3.17
CA GLY A 74 0.97 -15.12 -4.02
C GLY A 74 -0.46 -14.58 -3.99
N GLU A 75 -1.25 -14.98 -3.00
CA GLU A 75 -2.54 -14.38 -2.72
C GLU A 75 -2.35 -12.89 -2.41
N THR A 76 -3.32 -12.08 -2.79
CA THR A 76 -3.38 -10.68 -2.37
C THR A 76 -4.47 -10.52 -1.31
N GLY A 77 -4.09 -9.91 -0.19
CA GLY A 77 -5.01 -9.59 0.90
C GLY A 77 -5.53 -8.16 0.78
N TRP A 78 -6.81 -7.95 1.09
CA TRP A 78 -7.41 -6.63 1.29
C TRP A 78 -8.08 -6.58 2.66
N VAL A 79 -7.98 -5.43 3.33
CA VAL A 79 -8.65 -5.16 4.60
C VAL A 79 -9.51 -3.92 4.51
N ASP A 80 -10.77 -4.02 5.00
CA ASP A 80 -11.72 -2.90 5.01
C ASP A 80 -11.40 -1.95 6.18
N MET A 81 -10.82 -0.80 5.83
CA MET A 81 -10.41 0.22 6.79
C MET A 81 -11.58 1.05 7.34
N ARG A 82 -12.77 0.95 6.74
CA ARG A 82 -14.02 1.50 7.27
C ARG A 82 -14.54 0.63 8.41
N ALA A 83 -14.60 -0.69 8.17
CA ALA A 83 -14.95 -1.65 9.20
C ALA A 83 -13.97 -1.57 10.38
N ALA A 84 -12.67 -1.54 10.10
CA ALA A 84 -11.64 -1.37 11.12
C ALA A 84 -11.87 -0.09 11.95
N TYR A 85 -12.13 1.06 11.32
CA TYR A 85 -12.45 2.28 12.05
C TYR A 85 -13.71 2.14 12.89
N ASN A 86 -14.77 1.55 12.35
CA ASN A 86 -16.06 1.43 13.03
C ASN A 86 -15.97 0.60 14.31
N GLU A 87 -15.12 -0.41 14.34
CA GLU A 87 -14.92 -1.30 15.48
C GLU A 87 -13.92 -0.77 16.53
N LEU A 88 -13.21 0.33 16.26
CA LEU A 88 -12.38 0.97 17.28
C LEU A 88 -13.21 1.39 18.49
N SER A 89 -12.60 1.28 19.67
CA SER A 89 -13.19 1.80 20.89
C SER A 89 -13.41 3.31 20.82
N PRO A 90 -14.40 3.87 21.54
CA PRO A 90 -14.62 5.33 21.59
C PRO A 90 -13.36 6.10 22.02
N SER A 91 -12.60 5.59 22.97
CA SER A 91 -11.35 6.20 23.42
C SER A 91 -10.26 6.22 22.34
N MET A 92 -10.16 5.15 21.51
CA MET A 92 -9.24 5.12 20.40
C MET A 92 -9.68 6.08 19.28
N LYS A 93 -10.97 6.13 18.97
CA LYS A 93 -11.50 7.11 18.00
C LYS A 93 -11.22 8.55 18.41
N GLU A 94 -11.35 8.85 19.70
CA GLU A 94 -11.00 10.16 20.26
C GLU A 94 -9.49 10.42 20.16
N LYS A 95 -8.65 9.47 20.57
CA LYS A 95 -7.18 9.55 20.46
C LYS A 95 -6.72 9.84 19.03
N LEU A 96 -7.35 9.22 18.02
CA LEU A 96 -7.00 9.39 16.63
C LEU A 96 -7.60 10.66 15.99
N SER A 97 -8.57 11.28 16.65
CA SER A 97 -9.24 12.48 16.15
C SER A 97 -8.23 13.61 15.97
N GLY A 98 -8.12 14.11 14.74
CA GLY A 98 -7.20 15.19 14.39
C GLY A 98 -5.74 14.78 14.22
N LEU A 99 -5.36 13.52 14.45
CA LEU A 99 -4.02 13.06 14.18
C LEU A 99 -3.79 12.91 12.67
N SER A 100 -2.59 13.29 12.24
CA SER A 100 -2.10 13.10 10.89
C SER A 100 -0.70 12.49 10.93
N ALA A 101 -0.35 11.73 9.91
CA ALA A 101 0.95 11.10 9.77
C ALA A 101 1.64 11.53 8.48
N TYR A 102 2.95 11.71 8.53
CA TYR A 102 3.78 11.81 7.34
C TYR A 102 3.97 10.43 6.74
N HIS A 103 3.86 10.33 5.42
CA HIS A 103 4.07 9.10 4.67
C HIS A 103 5.32 9.21 3.80
N SER A 104 6.16 8.17 3.82
CA SER A 104 7.41 8.13 3.05
C SER A 104 7.68 6.73 2.52
N TYR A 105 7.74 6.59 1.21
CA TYR A 105 8.17 5.36 0.56
C TYR A 105 9.66 5.11 0.81
N GLU A 106 10.48 6.14 0.64
CA GLU A 106 11.93 6.08 0.89
C GLU A 106 12.25 5.56 2.28
N TRP A 107 11.59 6.13 3.33
CA TRP A 107 11.80 5.68 4.70
C TRP A 107 11.41 4.20 4.87
N SER A 108 10.23 3.80 4.38
CA SER A 108 9.77 2.42 4.50
C SER A 108 10.70 1.44 3.79
N GLN A 109 11.24 1.80 2.64
CA GLN A 109 12.17 0.95 1.91
C GLN A 109 13.54 0.87 2.58
N LYS A 110 14.09 1.99 3.06
CA LYS A 110 15.42 2.02 3.69
C LYS A 110 15.42 1.41 5.08
N GLU A 111 14.49 1.83 5.94
CA GLU A 111 14.49 1.44 7.36
C GLU A 111 13.92 0.03 7.59
N ARG A 112 12.93 -0.39 6.81
CA ARG A 112 12.30 -1.71 6.98
C ARG A 112 12.96 -2.79 6.13
N PHE A 113 13.41 -2.48 4.91
CA PHE A 113 13.94 -3.46 3.97
C PHE A 113 15.43 -3.29 3.64
N GLY A 114 16.09 -2.26 4.17
CA GLY A 114 17.51 -2.01 3.96
C GLY A 114 17.88 -1.72 2.50
N HIS A 115 16.96 -1.15 1.73
CA HIS A 115 17.22 -0.79 0.35
C HIS A 115 18.33 0.25 0.25
N LYS A 116 19.25 0.03 -0.69
CA LYS A 116 20.27 0.99 -1.08
C LYS A 116 19.63 2.19 -1.81
N ASP A 117 20.39 3.26 -1.90
CA ASP A 117 20.02 4.43 -2.68
C ASP A 117 19.59 4.00 -4.12
N PRO A 118 18.40 4.41 -4.59
CA PRO A 118 17.91 4.06 -5.93
C PRO A 118 18.83 4.51 -7.08
N LYS A 119 19.73 5.48 -6.83
CA LYS A 119 20.74 5.90 -7.82
C LYS A 119 21.78 4.83 -8.15
N VAL A 120 21.91 3.80 -7.32
CA VAL A 120 22.86 2.69 -7.48
C VAL A 120 22.17 1.34 -7.71
N SER A 121 20.86 1.33 -7.86
CA SER A 121 20.05 0.13 -8.10
C SER A 121 19.28 0.24 -9.41
N GLU A 122 18.90 -0.88 -10.01
CA GLU A 122 17.98 -0.92 -11.16
C GLU A 122 16.54 -0.52 -10.74
N PHE A 123 16.35 -0.25 -9.46
CA PHE A 123 15.05 0.07 -8.89
C PHE A 123 14.56 1.43 -9.37
N ASN A 124 13.30 1.49 -9.79
CA ASN A 124 12.65 2.74 -10.17
C ASN A 124 12.58 3.70 -8.96
N SER A 125 13.02 4.93 -9.17
CA SER A 125 13.02 6.00 -8.17
C SER A 125 11.63 6.54 -7.80
N TYR A 126 10.55 5.91 -8.30
CA TYR A 126 9.18 6.32 -7.97
C TYR A 126 8.93 6.33 -6.47
N GLY A 127 8.44 7.47 -5.97
CA GLY A 127 8.16 7.65 -4.53
C GLY A 127 9.37 7.97 -3.67
N PHE A 128 10.57 7.96 -4.23
CA PHE A 128 11.77 8.51 -3.59
C PHE A 128 11.85 10.02 -3.82
N ASP A 129 12.64 10.71 -3.02
CA ASP A 129 12.91 12.16 -3.13
C ASP A 129 11.63 13.05 -3.14
N ILE A 130 10.53 12.55 -2.61
CA ILE A 130 9.32 13.36 -2.43
C ILE A 130 9.53 14.29 -1.24
N ASP A 131 9.55 15.60 -1.48
CA ASP A 131 9.68 16.64 -0.46
C ASP A 131 8.79 17.85 -0.80
N PRO A 132 7.96 18.34 0.14
CA PRO A 132 7.74 17.81 1.49
C PRO A 132 7.03 16.45 1.47
N LYS A 133 7.29 15.62 2.49
CA LYS A 133 6.56 14.36 2.67
C LYS A 133 5.07 14.64 2.88
N PRO A 134 4.16 13.93 2.21
CA PRO A 134 2.73 14.15 2.39
C PRO A 134 2.29 13.89 3.83
N LEU A 135 1.54 14.85 4.39
CA LEU A 135 0.87 14.73 5.68
C LEU A 135 -0.58 14.32 5.46
N ARG A 136 -0.98 13.17 5.99
CA ARG A 136 -2.32 12.63 5.78
C ARG A 136 -3.03 12.36 7.10
N PRO A 137 -4.33 12.67 7.20
CA PRO A 137 -5.09 12.33 8.40
C PRO A 137 -5.13 10.81 8.59
N ILE A 138 -4.90 10.33 9.83
CA ILE A 138 -5.01 8.91 10.19
C ILE A 138 -6.46 8.44 10.05
N VAL A 139 -7.41 9.30 10.40
CA VAL A 139 -8.84 9.07 10.15
C VAL A 139 -9.29 9.97 9.02
N LYS A 140 -9.62 9.37 7.88
CA LYS A 140 -10.04 10.05 6.66
C LYS A 140 -11.54 9.82 6.43
N THR A 141 -12.22 10.83 5.92
CA THR A 141 -13.59 10.68 5.41
C THR A 141 -13.53 10.36 3.93
N HIS A 142 -14.15 9.26 3.53
CA HIS A 142 -14.25 8.85 2.14
C HIS A 142 -15.09 9.86 1.36
N SER A 143 -14.55 10.42 0.28
CA SER A 143 -15.12 11.58 -0.41
C SER A 143 -16.47 11.32 -1.09
N GLU A 144 -16.78 10.07 -1.41
CA GLU A 144 -18.01 9.70 -2.12
C GLU A 144 -19.07 9.10 -1.19
N THR A 145 -18.65 8.33 -0.17
CA THR A 145 -19.59 7.66 0.73
C THR A 145 -19.82 8.40 2.05
N GLY A 146 -18.91 9.30 2.43
CA GLY A 146 -18.94 9.98 3.72
C GLY A 146 -18.52 9.12 4.91
N GLU A 147 -18.19 7.84 4.69
CA GLU A 147 -17.73 6.95 5.76
C GLU A 147 -16.32 7.31 6.21
N LYS A 148 -16.06 7.10 7.49
CA LYS A 148 -14.71 7.24 8.03
C LYS A 148 -13.91 5.95 7.82
N CYS A 149 -12.64 6.09 7.46
CA CYS A 149 -11.70 4.99 7.32
C CYS A 149 -10.33 5.35 7.88
N LEU A 150 -9.55 4.35 8.25
CA LEU A 150 -8.17 4.51 8.67
C LEU A 150 -7.26 4.65 7.45
N THR A 151 -6.30 5.56 7.49
CA THR A 151 -5.22 5.69 6.51
C THR A 151 -3.90 5.43 7.22
N ILE A 152 -3.52 4.16 7.27
CA ILE A 152 -2.35 3.66 7.99
C ILE A 152 -1.51 2.74 7.08
N GLY A 153 -0.61 1.98 7.67
CA GLY A 153 0.22 1.00 6.98
C GLY A 153 1.70 1.39 6.93
N ARG A 154 2.47 0.58 6.24
CA ARG A 154 3.94 0.59 6.27
C ARG A 154 4.62 1.93 5.95
N HIS A 155 3.92 2.86 5.28
CA HIS A 155 4.51 4.13 4.85
C HIS A 155 4.46 5.23 5.91
N ILE A 156 3.79 5.03 7.05
CA ILE A 156 3.81 6.00 8.15
C ILE A 156 5.25 6.16 8.66
N ASN A 157 5.77 7.38 8.51
CA ASN A 157 7.11 7.74 8.96
C ASN A 157 7.07 8.41 10.33
N LYS A 158 6.26 9.47 10.47
CA LYS A 158 6.17 10.29 11.68
C LYS A 158 4.74 10.75 11.94
N ILE A 159 4.44 10.99 13.21
CA ILE A 159 3.19 11.63 13.62
C ILE A 159 3.58 12.91 14.38
N PRO A 160 3.15 14.11 13.94
CA PRO A 160 3.46 15.35 14.64
C PRO A 160 3.08 15.30 16.12
N GLY A 161 4.00 15.70 16.98
CA GLY A 161 3.81 15.70 18.44
C GLY A 161 4.13 14.38 19.13
N MET A 162 4.54 13.34 18.39
CA MET A 162 5.00 12.06 18.93
C MET A 162 6.49 11.84 18.65
N THR A 163 7.13 11.07 19.52
CA THR A 163 8.46 10.50 19.22
C THR A 163 8.32 9.45 18.11
N ASP A 164 9.43 9.12 17.44
CA ASP A 164 9.44 8.11 16.38
C ASP A 164 8.95 6.74 16.91
N LEU A 165 9.35 6.39 18.15
CA LEU A 165 8.90 5.14 18.80
C LEU A 165 7.38 5.13 19.05
N GLU A 166 6.82 6.20 19.57
CA GLU A 166 5.37 6.31 19.81
C GLU A 166 4.59 6.25 18.50
N ALA A 167 5.05 6.95 17.46
CA ALA A 167 4.42 6.95 16.15
C ALA A 167 4.42 5.55 15.50
N GLN A 168 5.56 4.86 15.55
CA GLN A 168 5.70 3.51 15.00
C GLN A 168 4.92 2.47 15.81
N THR A 169 4.84 2.64 17.14
CA THR A 169 4.05 1.77 18.01
C THR A 169 2.57 1.92 17.69
N LEU A 170 2.07 3.14 17.62
CA LEU A 170 0.66 3.40 17.29
C LEU A 170 0.30 2.88 15.89
N ALA A 171 1.18 3.10 14.88
CA ALA A 171 0.94 2.62 13.53
C ALA A 171 0.81 1.10 13.47
N ARG A 172 1.68 0.37 14.19
CA ARG A 172 1.63 -1.11 14.27
C ARG A 172 0.41 -1.61 15.04
N GLU A 173 0.08 -1.00 16.17
CA GLU A 173 -1.13 -1.36 16.94
C GLU A 173 -2.40 -1.25 16.09
N LEU A 174 -2.50 -0.19 15.29
CA LEU A 174 -3.64 0.02 14.41
C LEU A 174 -3.66 -0.97 13.22
N GLU A 175 -2.50 -1.28 12.65
CA GLU A 175 -2.36 -2.25 11.57
C GLU A 175 -2.72 -3.66 12.06
N GLU A 176 -2.15 -4.10 13.19
CA GLU A 176 -2.46 -5.38 13.81
C GLU A 176 -3.95 -5.49 14.15
N PHE A 177 -4.53 -4.44 14.73
CA PHE A 177 -5.97 -4.40 15.02
C PHE A 177 -6.80 -4.53 13.74
N ALA A 178 -6.48 -3.74 12.70
CA ALA A 178 -7.24 -3.77 11.45
C ALA A 178 -7.20 -5.15 10.78
N CYS A 179 -6.05 -5.81 10.80
CA CYS A 179 -5.81 -7.07 10.11
C CYS A 179 -6.12 -8.32 10.95
N SER A 180 -6.52 -8.18 12.23
CA SER A 180 -6.73 -9.31 13.15
C SER A 180 -8.04 -10.07 12.94
N SER A 181 -9.00 -9.55 12.20
CA SER A 181 -10.32 -10.16 12.03
C SER A 181 -10.52 -10.64 10.60
N GLU A 182 -10.90 -11.91 10.46
CA GLU A 182 -11.27 -12.52 9.17
C GLU A 182 -12.49 -11.84 8.52
N ASP A 183 -13.37 -11.23 9.31
CA ASP A 183 -14.53 -10.51 8.79
C ASP A 183 -14.15 -9.21 8.04
N ARG A 184 -12.94 -8.69 8.28
CA ARG A 184 -12.45 -7.48 7.65
C ARG A 184 -11.43 -7.74 6.55
N VAL A 185 -10.83 -8.93 6.52
CA VAL A 185 -9.74 -9.31 5.63
C VAL A 185 -10.24 -10.29 4.58
N PHE A 186 -10.04 -9.97 3.33
CA PHE A 186 -10.30 -10.84 2.19
C PHE A 186 -8.99 -11.19 1.51
N HIS A 187 -8.76 -12.48 1.22
CA HIS A 187 -7.62 -12.94 0.44
C HIS A 187 -8.09 -13.50 -0.89
N HIS A 188 -7.55 -12.97 -1.99
CA HIS A 188 -7.80 -13.49 -3.33
C HIS A 188 -6.71 -14.45 -3.75
N LYS A 189 -7.10 -15.67 -4.08
CA LYS A 189 -6.22 -16.65 -4.70
C LYS A 189 -6.32 -16.50 -6.22
N TRP A 190 -5.24 -16.08 -6.83
CA TRP A 190 -5.20 -15.74 -8.24
C TRP A 190 -5.28 -16.94 -9.17
N SER A 191 -6.00 -16.77 -10.26
CA SER A 191 -5.95 -17.60 -11.47
C SER A 191 -5.51 -16.74 -12.65
N VAL A 192 -4.82 -17.33 -13.62
CA VAL A 192 -4.44 -16.61 -14.85
C VAL A 192 -5.69 -16.06 -15.53
N GLY A 193 -5.70 -14.78 -15.85
CA GLY A 193 -6.84 -14.08 -16.44
C GLY A 193 -7.73 -13.36 -15.42
N ASP A 194 -7.54 -13.56 -14.12
CA ASP A 194 -8.28 -12.79 -13.11
C ASP A 194 -7.95 -11.30 -13.23
N ALA A 195 -8.96 -10.47 -12.97
CA ALA A 195 -8.84 -9.03 -12.84
C ALA A 195 -9.55 -8.57 -11.58
N VAL A 196 -8.86 -7.79 -10.75
CA VAL A 196 -9.38 -7.21 -9.52
C VAL A 196 -9.22 -5.70 -9.58
N ILE A 197 -10.27 -5.00 -9.14
CA ILE A 197 -10.25 -3.56 -8.90
C ILE A 197 -10.57 -3.30 -7.45
N TRP A 198 -9.88 -2.34 -6.83
CA TRP A 198 -10.18 -1.91 -5.47
C TRP A 198 -10.11 -0.40 -5.30
N ASP A 199 -10.85 0.07 -4.31
CA ASP A 199 -10.80 1.47 -3.87
C ASP A 199 -9.68 1.64 -2.83
N ASN A 200 -8.57 2.19 -3.28
CA ASN A 200 -7.39 2.41 -2.43
C ASN A 200 -7.59 3.48 -1.34
N ARG A 201 -8.73 4.19 -1.38
CA ARG A 201 -9.05 5.22 -0.38
C ARG A 201 -9.56 4.63 0.93
N CYS A 202 -10.06 3.39 0.90
CA CYS A 202 -10.64 2.71 2.05
C CYS A 202 -10.22 1.25 2.22
N LEU A 203 -9.44 0.70 1.28
CA LEU A 203 -8.87 -0.65 1.37
C LEU A 203 -7.35 -0.57 1.46
N MET A 204 -6.79 -1.18 2.50
CA MET A 204 -5.36 -1.45 2.61
C MET A 204 -5.11 -2.87 2.07
N HIS A 205 -3.94 -3.13 1.49
CA HIS A 205 -3.64 -4.43 0.88
C HIS A 205 -2.19 -4.87 1.11
N GLN A 206 -1.93 -6.17 0.87
CA GLN A 206 -0.61 -6.79 0.92
C GLN A 206 -0.42 -7.82 -0.19
#